data_092db60b6bb29c8c92e3354959309861
#
_entry.id   092db60b6bb29c8c92e3354959309861
#
_cell.length_a   1.000
_cell.length_b   1.000
_cell.length_c   1.000
_cell.angle_alpha   90.00
_cell.angle_beta   90.00
_cell.angle_gamma   90.00
#
_symmetry.space_group_name_H-M   'P 1'
#
loop_
_entity.id
_entity.type
_entity.pdbx_description
1 polymer ?
#
loop_
_entity_poly.entity_id
_entity_poly.type
_entity_poly.pdbx_seq_one_letter_code
_entity_poly.pdbx_strand_id
1 'polypeptide(L)'
;MRLTLAHIGNRLTASDPFEKLTQMWLERIGNFAEAESVAYRSVEAFFESLARTKKGGTQVLVLLDGRGKQMSSEEFAVWLGSRRDSGAAQIVFAIGPASGWDDEARKQAALLLSLSKMTLAHALARAVLAEQVYRATTILTGHPYHTGH
;
A
#
# COMPACT_ATOMS: atom_id res chain seq x y z
N MET A 1 0.03 14.60 -1.28
CA MET A 1 -0.38 13.32 -0.68
C MET A 1 0.82 12.39 -0.63
N ARG A 2 1.06 11.79 0.51
CA ARG A 2 2.15 10.82 0.70
C ARG A 2 1.60 9.39 0.71
N LEU A 3 2.30 8.49 0.04
CA LEU A 3 1.93 7.08 -0.03
C LEU A 3 2.96 6.26 0.75
N THR A 4 2.50 5.51 1.74
CA THR A 4 3.37 4.67 2.57
C THR A 4 2.97 3.21 2.39
N LEU A 5 3.93 2.38 1.99
CA LEU A 5 3.77 0.94 1.93
C LEU A 5 4.43 0.35 3.16
N ALA A 6 3.59 -0.09 4.10
CA ALA A 6 4.04 -0.66 5.37
C ALA A 6 3.94 -2.18 5.35
N HIS A 7 4.78 -2.86 6.09
CA HIS A 7 4.62 -4.29 6.34
C HIS A 7 5.04 -4.66 7.74
N ILE A 8 4.39 -5.69 8.27
CA ILE A 8 4.73 -6.27 9.56
C ILE A 8 5.70 -7.42 9.31
N GLY A 9 6.91 -7.31 9.83
CA GLY A 9 7.94 -8.32 9.66
C GLY A 9 9.33 -7.70 9.51
N ASN A 10 10.29 -8.53 9.19
CA ASN A 10 11.67 -8.11 9.05
C ASN A 10 11.89 -7.28 7.78
N ARG A 11 12.80 -6.33 7.88
CA ARG A 11 13.29 -5.62 6.70
C ARG A 11 14.14 -6.58 5.85
N LEU A 12 13.87 -6.62 4.54
CA LEU A 12 14.70 -7.37 3.60
C LEU A 12 15.98 -6.60 3.29
N THR A 13 17.04 -7.33 2.93
CA THR A 13 18.30 -6.70 2.52
C THR A 13 18.13 -6.02 1.15
N ALA A 14 18.96 -5.02 0.89
CA ALA A 14 18.93 -4.29 -0.39
C ALA A 14 19.22 -5.20 -1.60
N SER A 15 19.89 -6.32 -1.41
CA SER A 15 20.21 -7.29 -2.47
C SER A 15 19.10 -8.29 -2.74
N ASP A 16 18.07 -8.36 -1.89
CA ASP A 16 16.95 -9.28 -2.08
C ASP A 16 16.17 -8.90 -3.36
N PRO A 17 15.87 -9.87 -4.25
CA PRO A 17 15.18 -9.57 -5.51
C PRO A 17 13.83 -8.88 -5.33
N PHE A 18 13.05 -9.27 -4.33
CA PHE A 18 11.74 -8.66 -4.06
C PHE A 18 11.90 -7.22 -3.53
N GLU A 19 12.92 -6.98 -2.71
CA GLU A 19 13.22 -5.63 -2.23
C GLU A 19 13.63 -4.73 -3.39
N LYS A 20 14.47 -5.21 -4.30
CA LYS A 20 14.86 -4.47 -5.51
C LYS A 20 13.65 -4.09 -6.36
N LEU A 21 12.72 -5.05 -6.57
CA LEU A 21 11.49 -4.79 -7.32
C LEU A 21 10.62 -3.73 -6.63
N THR A 22 10.42 -3.88 -5.33
CA THR A 22 9.62 -2.95 -4.55
C THR A 22 10.21 -1.53 -4.62
N GLN A 23 11.51 -1.40 -4.42
CA GLN A 23 12.18 -0.10 -4.49
C GLN A 23 12.12 0.51 -5.89
N MET A 24 12.25 -0.29 -6.93
CA MET A 24 12.12 0.19 -8.31
C MET A 24 10.75 0.85 -8.54
N TRP A 25 9.66 0.19 -8.11
CA TRP A 25 8.32 0.76 -8.26
C TRP A 25 8.10 1.99 -7.39
N LEU A 26 8.65 2.00 -6.17
CA LEU A 26 8.58 3.18 -5.30
C LEU A 26 9.27 4.40 -5.93
N GLU A 27 10.42 4.19 -6.54
CA GLU A 27 11.13 5.27 -7.26
C GLU A 27 10.27 5.83 -8.40
N ARG A 28 9.61 4.95 -9.15
CA ARG A 28 8.72 5.37 -10.24
C ARG A 28 7.49 6.12 -9.73
N ILE A 29 6.91 5.69 -8.62
CA ILE A 29 5.82 6.40 -7.95
C ILE A 29 6.27 7.81 -7.56
N GLY A 30 7.54 7.98 -7.18
CA GLY A 30 8.14 9.25 -6.79
C GLY A 30 8.01 10.37 -7.83
N ASN A 31 7.79 10.03 -9.09
CA ASN A 31 7.52 11.03 -10.14
C ASN A 31 6.11 11.64 -10.02
N PHE A 32 5.21 11.05 -9.25
CA PHE A 32 3.81 11.44 -9.13
C PHE A 32 3.44 11.85 -7.70
N ALA A 33 4.05 11.23 -6.69
CA ALA A 33 3.75 11.47 -5.28
C ALA A 33 4.94 11.03 -4.42
N GLU A 34 5.04 11.57 -3.20
CA GLU A 34 6.00 11.03 -2.24
C GLU A 34 5.61 9.59 -1.88
N ALA A 35 6.58 8.69 -1.92
CA ALA A 35 6.35 7.28 -1.62
C ALA A 35 7.50 6.71 -0.79
N GLU A 36 7.14 5.91 0.21
CA GLU A 36 8.12 5.26 1.08
C GLU A 36 7.66 3.84 1.43
N SER A 37 8.61 3.02 1.85
CA SER A 37 8.33 1.68 2.39
C SER A 37 8.89 1.62 3.82
N VAL A 38 8.07 1.11 4.75
CA VAL A 38 8.43 1.04 6.17
C VAL A 38 8.12 -0.36 6.72
N ALA A 39 9.09 -0.97 7.41
CA ALA A 39 8.91 -2.23 8.11
C ALA A 39 8.63 -1.97 9.59
N TYR A 40 7.68 -2.72 10.14
CA TYR A 40 7.35 -2.68 11.57
C TYR A 40 7.52 -4.08 12.15
N ARG A 41 8.16 -4.18 13.30
CA ARG A 41 8.42 -5.48 13.97
C ARG A 41 7.17 -6.13 14.54
N SER A 42 6.11 -5.35 14.78
CA SER A 42 4.85 -5.86 15.36
C SER A 42 3.67 -5.00 14.93
N VAL A 43 2.47 -5.60 15.04
CA VAL A 43 1.21 -4.89 14.80
C VAL A 43 1.07 -3.71 15.76
N GLU A 44 1.44 -3.90 17.03
CA GLU A 44 1.39 -2.85 18.06
C GLU A 44 2.25 -1.66 17.68
N ALA A 45 3.50 -1.91 17.25
CA ALA A 45 4.41 -0.84 16.83
C ALA A 45 3.86 -0.08 15.62
N PHE A 46 3.23 -0.79 14.69
CA PHE A 46 2.59 -0.18 13.53
C PHE A 46 1.47 0.78 13.94
N PHE A 47 0.52 0.33 14.74
CA PHE A 47 -0.61 1.17 15.16
C PHE A 47 -0.19 2.32 16.06
N GLU A 48 0.82 2.14 16.90
CA GLU A 48 1.42 3.25 17.66
C GLU A 48 2.01 4.33 16.74
N SER A 49 2.70 3.92 15.69
CA SER A 49 3.24 4.84 14.69
C SER A 49 2.13 5.61 13.98
N LEU A 50 1.04 4.92 13.58
CA LEU A 50 -0.10 5.58 12.95
C LEU A 50 -0.72 6.64 13.87
N ALA A 51 -0.88 6.33 15.16
CA ALA A 51 -1.46 7.26 16.13
C ALA A 51 -0.60 8.53 16.27
N ARG A 52 0.73 8.40 16.22
CA ARG A 52 1.65 9.53 16.28
C ARG A 52 1.57 10.43 15.05
N THR A 53 1.43 9.84 13.87
CA THR A 53 1.44 10.58 12.60
C THR A 53 0.08 11.17 12.23
N LYS A 54 -1.00 10.70 12.86
CA LYS A 54 -2.37 11.17 12.62
C LYS A 54 -2.55 12.68 12.85
N LYS A 55 -1.67 13.27 13.64
CA LYS A 55 -1.71 14.71 13.96
C LYS A 55 -1.32 15.61 12.77
N GLY A 56 -0.76 15.05 11.71
CA GLY A 56 -0.26 15.81 10.55
C GLY A 56 -1.24 15.96 9.40
N GLY A 57 -2.53 15.63 9.59
CA GLY A 57 -3.56 15.72 8.55
C GLY A 57 -4.37 14.44 8.40
N THR A 58 -5.18 14.36 7.35
CA THR A 58 -6.04 13.21 7.09
C THR A 58 -5.22 12.01 6.68
N GLN A 59 -5.27 10.94 7.45
CA GLN A 59 -4.62 9.67 7.19
C GLN A 59 -5.65 8.61 6.82
N VAL A 60 -5.44 7.92 5.71
CA VAL A 60 -6.30 6.84 5.24
C VAL A 60 -5.55 5.53 5.39
N LEU A 61 -6.13 4.57 6.10
CA LEU A 61 -5.53 3.26 6.32
C LEU A 61 -6.18 2.21 5.41
N VAL A 62 -5.34 1.53 4.62
CA VAL A 62 -5.71 0.37 3.82
C VAL A 62 -4.96 -0.84 4.35
N LEU A 63 -5.69 -1.86 4.78
CA LEU A 63 -5.07 -3.13 5.16
C LEU A 63 -5.23 -4.13 4.01
N LEU A 64 -4.12 -4.76 3.64
CA LEU A 64 -4.12 -5.86 2.69
C LEU A 64 -4.61 -7.11 3.41
N ASP A 65 -5.72 -7.68 2.94
CA ASP A 65 -6.36 -8.82 3.57
C ASP A 65 -7.03 -9.67 2.49
N GLY A 66 -6.77 -10.98 2.49
CA GLY A 66 -7.34 -11.91 1.50
C GLY A 66 -8.87 -11.97 1.49
N ARG A 67 -9.49 -11.51 2.58
CA ARG A 67 -10.96 -11.41 2.70
C ARG A 67 -11.49 -10.02 2.31
N GLY A 68 -10.60 -9.13 1.88
CA GLY A 68 -10.95 -7.78 1.49
C GLY A 68 -11.59 -7.69 0.11
N LYS A 69 -11.90 -6.47 -0.27
CA LYS A 69 -12.48 -6.16 -1.56
C LYS A 69 -11.45 -6.38 -2.67
N GLN A 70 -11.85 -7.09 -3.72
CA GLN A 70 -11.08 -7.18 -4.95
C GLN A 70 -11.47 -6.06 -5.89
N MET A 71 -10.48 -5.41 -6.46
CA MET A 71 -10.68 -4.32 -7.41
C MET A 71 -9.89 -4.58 -8.68
N SER A 72 -10.40 -4.12 -9.82
CA SER A 72 -9.58 -3.98 -11.02
C SER A 72 -8.56 -2.86 -10.80
N SER A 73 -7.54 -2.79 -11.65
CA SER A 73 -6.56 -1.70 -11.60
C SER A 73 -7.24 -0.34 -11.81
N GLU A 74 -8.24 -0.28 -12.69
CA GLU A 74 -9.02 0.93 -12.96
C GLU A 74 -9.86 1.34 -11.75
N GLU A 75 -10.53 0.39 -11.10
CA GLU A 75 -11.31 0.65 -9.88
C GLU A 75 -10.41 1.13 -8.75
N PHE A 76 -9.23 0.52 -8.60
CA PHE A 76 -8.26 0.96 -7.61
C PHE A 76 -7.76 2.37 -7.88
N ALA A 77 -7.50 2.72 -9.15
CA ALA A 77 -7.11 4.08 -9.53
C ALA A 77 -8.20 5.10 -9.19
N VAL A 78 -9.47 4.78 -9.47
CA VAL A 78 -10.60 5.65 -9.11
C VAL A 78 -10.66 5.86 -7.60
N TRP A 79 -10.50 4.78 -6.83
CA TRP A 79 -10.49 4.87 -5.38
C TRP A 79 -9.35 5.77 -4.88
N LEU A 80 -8.14 5.56 -5.38
CA LEU A 80 -6.97 6.37 -5.01
C LEU A 80 -7.18 7.85 -5.34
N GLY A 81 -7.68 8.13 -6.54
CA GLY A 81 -8.00 9.49 -6.98
C GLY A 81 -9.04 10.16 -6.11
N SER A 82 -10.07 9.43 -5.66
CA SER A 82 -11.08 9.98 -4.78
C SER A 82 -10.53 10.34 -3.40
N ARG A 83 -9.56 9.58 -2.90
CA ARG A 83 -8.89 9.91 -1.63
C ARG A 83 -8.03 11.16 -1.76
N ARG A 84 -7.28 11.26 -2.86
CA ARG A 84 -6.51 12.47 -3.18
C ARG A 84 -7.42 13.71 -3.25
N ASP A 85 -8.51 13.60 -3.99
CA ASP A 85 -9.43 14.72 -4.23
C ASP A 85 -10.20 15.13 -2.96
N SER A 86 -10.39 14.19 -2.02
CA SER A 86 -10.97 14.44 -0.71
C SER A 86 -9.96 15.06 0.28
N GLY A 87 -8.72 15.29 -0.12
CA GLY A 87 -7.72 15.97 0.69
C GLY A 87 -6.91 15.05 1.62
N ALA A 88 -6.82 13.75 1.32
CA ALA A 88 -5.99 12.84 2.11
C ALA A 88 -4.52 13.31 2.10
N ALA A 89 -3.96 13.53 3.28
CA ALA A 89 -2.56 13.91 3.42
C ALA A 89 -1.64 12.71 3.25
N GLN A 90 -2.11 11.53 3.67
CA GLN A 90 -1.35 10.28 3.60
C GLN A 90 -2.29 9.09 3.41
N ILE A 91 -1.87 8.15 2.58
CA ILE A 91 -2.50 6.82 2.50
C ILE A 91 -1.45 5.80 2.91
N VAL A 92 -1.80 4.96 3.89
CA VAL A 92 -0.94 3.87 4.36
C VAL A 92 -1.54 2.56 3.89
N PHE A 93 -0.78 1.82 3.08
CA PHE A 93 -1.12 0.46 2.67
C PHE A 93 -0.27 -0.49 3.50
N ALA A 94 -0.89 -1.38 4.25
CA ALA A 94 -0.16 -2.24 5.17
C ALA A 94 -0.40 -3.72 4.92
N ILE A 95 0.69 -4.47 4.77
CA ILE A 95 0.69 -5.92 4.68
C ILE A 95 0.94 -6.47 6.08
N GLY A 96 0.03 -7.32 6.54
CA GLY A 96 0.05 -7.85 7.90
C GLY A 96 1.06 -8.97 8.13
N PRO A 97 1.11 -9.47 9.36
CA PRO A 97 1.95 -10.62 9.70
C PRO A 97 1.43 -11.90 9.03
N ALA A 98 2.21 -12.96 9.08
CA ALA A 98 1.85 -14.25 8.48
C ALA A 98 0.50 -14.80 9.02
N SER A 99 0.17 -14.48 10.26
CA SER A 99 -1.12 -14.84 10.87
C SER A 99 -2.30 -13.98 10.41
N GLY A 100 -2.05 -12.93 9.62
CA GLY A 100 -3.07 -11.99 9.16
C GLY A 100 -3.43 -10.92 10.19
N TRP A 101 -4.36 -10.04 9.82
CA TRP A 101 -4.90 -9.01 10.70
C TRP A 101 -6.01 -9.58 11.56
N ASP A 102 -6.11 -9.15 12.81
CA ASP A 102 -7.24 -9.48 13.68
C ASP A 102 -8.44 -8.54 13.44
N ASP A 103 -9.56 -8.82 14.11
CA ASP A 103 -10.77 -8.04 13.91
C ASP A 103 -10.63 -6.59 14.38
N GLU A 104 -9.85 -6.35 15.44
CA GLU A 104 -9.61 -4.99 15.93
C GLU A 104 -8.85 -4.17 14.89
N ALA A 105 -7.83 -4.75 14.25
CA ALA A 105 -7.09 -4.08 13.19
C ALA A 105 -8.01 -3.78 11.99
N ARG A 106 -8.81 -4.76 11.57
CA ARG A 106 -9.71 -4.60 10.42
C ARG A 106 -10.71 -3.47 10.62
N LYS A 107 -11.21 -3.28 11.82
CA LYS A 107 -12.17 -2.20 12.13
C LYS A 107 -11.59 -0.82 11.95
N GLN A 108 -10.28 -0.67 12.03
CA GLN A 108 -9.59 0.62 11.89
C GLN A 108 -9.34 1.00 10.43
N ALA A 109 -9.50 0.07 9.49
CA ALA A 109 -9.21 0.31 8.10
C ALA A 109 -10.33 1.04 7.38
N ALA A 110 -9.98 2.02 6.55
CA ALA A 110 -10.91 2.65 5.62
C ALA A 110 -11.24 1.69 4.46
N LEU A 111 -10.32 0.79 4.15
CA LEU A 111 -10.48 -0.21 3.10
C LEU A 111 -9.70 -1.47 3.48
N LEU A 112 -10.34 -2.62 3.31
CA LEU A 112 -9.68 -3.91 3.29
C LEU A 112 -9.53 -4.30 1.82
N LEU A 113 -8.29 -4.44 1.36
CA LEU A 113 -7.99 -4.69 -0.04
C LEU A 113 -7.39 -6.07 -0.23
N SER A 114 -7.98 -6.88 -1.12
CA SER A 114 -7.41 -8.16 -1.53
C SER A 114 -6.72 -8.01 -2.89
N LEU A 115 -5.45 -8.38 -2.97
CA LEU A 115 -4.71 -8.39 -4.23
C LEU A 115 -5.09 -9.58 -5.11
N SER A 116 -5.55 -10.67 -4.51
CA SER A 116 -5.82 -11.91 -5.23
C SER A 116 -6.62 -12.87 -4.37
N LYS A 117 -7.39 -13.74 -5.00
CA LYS A 117 -7.98 -14.90 -4.31
C LYS A 117 -6.91 -15.92 -3.92
N MET A 118 -5.80 -15.95 -4.65
CA MET A 118 -4.66 -16.79 -4.32
C MET A 118 -3.81 -16.11 -3.25
N THR A 119 -3.24 -16.91 -2.35
CA THR A 119 -2.32 -16.41 -1.34
C THR A 119 -0.98 -16.10 -1.98
N LEU A 120 -0.48 -14.89 -1.77
CA LEU A 120 0.84 -14.47 -2.25
C LEU A 120 1.86 -14.53 -1.12
N ALA A 121 3.09 -14.90 -1.45
CA ALA A 121 4.20 -14.75 -0.51
C ALA A 121 4.30 -13.29 -0.06
N HIS A 122 4.64 -13.06 1.19
CA HIS A 122 4.67 -11.73 1.80
C HIS A 122 5.50 -10.72 1.00
N ALA A 123 6.73 -11.09 0.63
CA ALA A 123 7.61 -10.22 -0.14
C ALA A 123 7.09 -9.96 -1.57
N LEU A 124 6.47 -10.97 -2.19
CA LEU A 124 5.86 -10.82 -3.51
C LEU A 124 4.65 -9.89 -3.43
N ALA A 125 3.82 -10.01 -2.40
CA ALA A 125 2.68 -9.13 -2.20
C ALA A 125 3.11 -7.65 -2.11
N ARG A 126 4.25 -7.37 -1.47
CA ARG A 126 4.81 -6.01 -1.40
C ARG A 126 5.16 -5.48 -2.79
N ALA A 127 5.80 -6.29 -3.61
CA ALA A 127 6.17 -5.90 -4.98
C ALA A 127 4.93 -5.70 -5.86
N VAL A 128 3.94 -6.60 -5.76
CA VAL A 128 2.67 -6.47 -6.49
C VAL A 128 1.92 -5.21 -6.09
N LEU A 129 1.84 -4.94 -4.78
CA LEU A 129 1.20 -3.72 -4.28
C LEU A 129 1.89 -2.47 -4.82
N ALA A 130 3.22 -2.41 -4.76
CA ALA A 130 3.98 -1.28 -5.25
C ALA A 130 3.73 -1.05 -6.75
N GLU A 131 3.70 -2.10 -7.55
CA GLU A 131 3.40 -2.02 -8.98
C GLU A 131 1.98 -1.50 -9.22
N GLN A 132 0.99 -1.99 -8.48
CA GLN A 132 -0.40 -1.54 -8.64
C GLN A 132 -0.59 -0.09 -8.19
N VAL A 133 0.08 0.34 -7.14
CA VAL A 133 0.06 1.75 -6.74
C VAL A 133 0.68 2.64 -7.84
N TYR A 134 1.81 2.22 -8.41
CA TYR A 134 2.39 2.91 -9.56
C TYR A 134 1.41 2.97 -10.73
N ARG A 135 0.82 1.83 -11.09
CA ARG A 135 -0.17 1.74 -12.18
C ARG A 135 -1.34 2.69 -11.95
N ALA A 136 -1.85 2.75 -10.73
CA ALA A 136 -2.94 3.67 -10.39
C ALA A 136 -2.54 5.14 -10.61
N THR A 137 -1.33 5.53 -10.23
CA THR A 137 -0.86 6.89 -10.48
C THR A 137 -0.74 7.20 -11.97
N THR A 138 -0.32 6.23 -12.78
CA THR A 138 -0.25 6.40 -14.24
C THR A 138 -1.63 6.55 -14.86
N ILE A 139 -2.61 5.77 -14.42
CA ILE A 139 -3.99 5.89 -14.89
C ILE A 139 -4.55 7.28 -14.56
N LEU A 140 -4.34 7.75 -13.34
CA LEU A 140 -4.85 9.06 -12.89
C LEU A 140 -4.25 10.25 -13.64
N THR A 141 -3.02 10.12 -14.13
CA THR A 141 -2.31 11.20 -14.81
C THR A 141 -2.32 11.08 -16.33
N GLY A 142 -2.95 10.05 -16.88
CA GLY A 142 -2.99 9.82 -18.33
C GLY A 142 -1.68 9.30 -18.92
N HIS A 143 -0.76 8.82 -18.11
CA HIS A 143 0.48 8.23 -18.58
C HIS A 143 0.22 6.89 -19.28
N PRO A 144 0.91 6.57 -20.40
CA PRO A 144 0.57 5.40 -21.25
C PRO A 144 0.94 4.03 -20.68
N TYR A 145 1.51 3.94 -19.48
CA TYR A 145 1.96 2.67 -18.89
C TYR A 145 0.87 1.58 -18.91
N HIS A 146 -0.34 1.93 -18.48
CA HIS A 146 -1.45 0.97 -18.38
C HIS A 146 -2.02 0.57 -19.75
N THR A 147 -1.99 1.46 -20.73
CA THR A 147 -2.61 1.22 -22.05
C THR A 147 -1.93 0.14 -22.88
N GLY A 148 -0.69 -0.21 -22.58
CA GLY A 148 0.08 -1.25 -23.26
C GLY A 148 -0.07 -2.64 -22.67
N HIS A 149 -0.92 -2.82 -21.69
CA HIS A 149 -1.02 -4.08 -20.95
C HIS A 149 -2.43 -4.64 -21.01
#